data_396f7950a1e2e3d201c7dd25eafc9ca6
#
_entry.id   396f7950a1e2e3d201c7dd25eafc9ca6
#
_cell.length_a   1.000
_cell.length_b   1.000
_cell.length_c   1.000
_cell.angle_alpha   90.00
_cell.angle_beta   90.00
_cell.angle_gamma   90.00
#
_symmetry.space_group_name_H-M   'P 1'
#
loop_
_entity.id
_entity.type
_entity.pdbx_description
1 polymer ?
#
loop_
_entity_poly.entity_id
_entity_poly.type
_entity_poly.pdbx_seq_one_letter_code
_entity_poly.pdbx_strand_id
1 'polypeptide(L)'
;MAIKTRLKVMIFLQFFIWGAWLVTLGSYMINTLHFSSMQVGMVYSAKGIAALIMPGLAGIIADRWMRANYLYALCHLLGALALYCAAQVEQPMLMFWVMLFNAMVYMPTIALSNAISYFCLEKHGFDTVKDFPPVRVYGTVGFILAMWLVGFSQIELSNLQLYLASAASLLLSAYSLTRCPTNRAAESKRWVSVLGLDALVLFRQRRMALFFLFAMLHGAALQITNTFGNPFLHDLSLNPLYQDSLSVRYPAVLLSLSQISEVFFILTIPFFLRRYGIKQVMLISMAAWTLRFLFLAYGTPVGFGFVLLLLSMIVYGCAFDFFNISGAIFVEKEADHRIRASAQGLFMTMVNGLGAYVGALASGEVVDFFSHDGVKDWQSIWLVFALYTLVLGIVFALSFNYRHSPQESAAAAQ
;
A
#
# COMPACT_ATOMS: atom_id res chain seq x y z
N MET A 1 0.35 31.20 -4.89
CA MET A 1 -0.37 29.92 -4.78
C MET A 1 -0.69 29.67 -3.30
N ALA A 2 -1.95 29.43 -2.94
CA ALA A 2 -2.35 29.19 -1.54
C ALA A 2 -1.65 27.96 -0.97
N ILE A 3 -1.36 27.93 0.34
CA ILE A 3 -0.61 26.84 0.97
C ILE A 3 -1.27 25.47 0.74
N LYS A 4 -2.60 25.39 0.88
CA LYS A 4 -3.35 24.14 0.63
C LYS A 4 -3.13 23.61 -0.79
N THR A 5 -3.07 24.49 -1.80
CA THR A 5 -2.81 24.06 -3.19
C THR A 5 -1.38 23.54 -3.34
N ARG A 6 -0.40 24.14 -2.65
CA ARG A 6 0.98 23.62 -2.66
C ARG A 6 1.06 22.23 -2.07
N LEU A 7 0.38 21.98 -0.94
CA LEU A 7 0.34 20.68 -0.29
C LEU A 7 -0.40 19.64 -1.15
N LYS A 8 -1.50 20.04 -1.81
CA LYS A 8 -2.23 19.15 -2.75
C LYS A 8 -1.33 18.68 -3.89
N VAL A 9 -0.54 19.60 -4.51
CA VAL A 9 0.41 19.25 -5.57
C VAL A 9 1.51 18.31 -5.05
N MET A 10 2.05 18.58 -3.85
CA MET A 10 3.07 17.74 -3.23
C MET A 10 2.55 16.31 -3.00
N ILE A 11 1.39 16.16 -2.37
CA ILE A 11 0.77 14.87 -2.09
C ILE A 11 0.36 14.15 -3.39
N PHE A 12 -0.15 14.90 -4.37
CA PHE A 12 -0.47 14.37 -5.70
C PHE A 12 0.76 13.73 -6.35
N LEU A 13 1.87 14.47 -6.46
CA LEU A 13 3.11 13.97 -7.06
C LEU A 13 3.71 12.81 -6.27
N GLN A 14 3.65 12.84 -4.92
CA GLN A 14 4.09 11.74 -4.06
C GLN A 14 3.48 10.41 -4.47
N PHE A 15 2.18 10.37 -4.64
CA PHE A 15 1.46 9.13 -4.97
C PHE A 15 1.39 8.86 -6.47
N PHE A 16 1.51 9.88 -7.31
CA PHE A 16 1.67 9.73 -8.76
C PHE A 16 2.93 8.91 -9.08
N ILE A 17 4.07 9.20 -8.43
CA ILE A 17 5.30 8.43 -8.58
C ILE A 17 5.03 6.95 -8.32
N TRP A 18 4.32 6.64 -7.25
CA TRP A 18 4.05 5.26 -6.84
C TRP A 18 3.04 4.58 -7.78
N GLY A 19 1.97 5.28 -8.15
CA GLY A 19 0.96 4.79 -9.10
C GLY A 19 1.50 4.51 -10.50
N ALA A 20 2.60 5.16 -10.90
CA ALA A 20 3.18 4.98 -12.22
C ALA A 20 3.85 3.61 -12.43
N TRP A 21 4.27 2.91 -11.35
CA TRP A 21 5.00 1.64 -11.49
C TRP A 21 4.55 0.52 -10.54
N LEU A 22 4.00 0.84 -9.36
CA LEU A 22 3.80 -0.16 -8.31
C LEU A 22 2.95 -1.35 -8.77
N VAL A 23 1.91 -1.10 -9.54
CA VAL A 23 0.95 -2.13 -9.95
C VAL A 23 1.40 -2.82 -11.24
N THR A 24 2.10 -2.11 -12.12
CA THR A 24 2.43 -2.53 -13.48
C THR A 24 3.85 -3.11 -13.63
N LEU A 25 4.74 -2.85 -12.67
CA LEU A 25 6.12 -3.34 -12.69
C LEU A 25 6.19 -4.88 -12.77
N GLY A 26 5.25 -5.60 -12.13
CA GLY A 26 5.19 -7.07 -12.18
C GLY A 26 5.03 -7.59 -13.61
N SER A 27 4.13 -6.97 -14.38
CA SER A 27 3.92 -7.35 -15.79
C SER A 27 5.14 -7.02 -16.65
N TYR A 28 5.79 -5.88 -16.44
CA TYR A 28 7.02 -5.54 -17.14
C TYR A 28 8.13 -6.57 -16.84
N MET A 29 8.32 -6.96 -15.59
CA MET A 29 9.34 -7.95 -15.21
C MET A 29 9.04 -9.34 -15.79
N ILE A 30 7.78 -9.79 -15.80
CA ILE A 30 7.40 -11.11 -16.32
C ILE A 30 7.43 -11.12 -17.84
N ASN A 31 6.72 -10.19 -18.50
CA ASN A 31 6.45 -10.27 -19.92
C ASN A 31 7.58 -9.69 -20.78
N THR A 32 8.34 -8.72 -20.26
CA THR A 32 9.42 -8.06 -21.02
C THR A 32 10.81 -8.53 -20.59
N LEU A 33 11.04 -8.64 -19.27
CA LEU A 33 12.34 -9.08 -18.75
C LEU A 33 12.42 -10.59 -18.52
N HIS A 34 11.30 -11.32 -18.68
CA HIS A 34 11.21 -12.79 -18.52
C HIS A 34 11.65 -13.28 -17.13
N PHE A 35 11.38 -12.50 -16.08
CA PHE A 35 11.63 -12.93 -14.71
C PHE A 35 10.63 -14.00 -14.29
N SER A 36 11.07 -14.98 -13.47
CA SER A 36 10.16 -15.91 -12.82
C SER A 36 9.26 -15.19 -11.81
N SER A 37 8.13 -15.79 -11.46
CA SER A 37 7.20 -15.21 -10.48
C SER A 37 7.85 -15.10 -9.10
N MET A 38 8.72 -16.03 -8.72
CA MET A 38 9.53 -15.97 -7.52
C MET A 38 10.47 -14.75 -7.53
N GLN A 39 11.16 -14.49 -8.67
CA GLN A 39 12.04 -13.32 -8.80
C GLN A 39 11.25 -12.01 -8.71
N VAL A 40 10.04 -11.95 -9.28
CA VAL A 40 9.13 -10.81 -9.13
C VAL A 40 8.73 -10.62 -7.66
N GLY A 41 8.33 -11.69 -6.98
CA GLY A 41 8.03 -11.67 -5.54
C GLY A 41 9.23 -11.17 -4.72
N MET A 42 10.45 -11.60 -5.04
CA MET A 42 11.67 -11.12 -4.42
C MET A 42 11.85 -9.61 -4.59
N VAL A 43 11.69 -9.07 -5.81
CA VAL A 43 11.79 -7.62 -6.06
C VAL A 43 10.76 -6.84 -5.26
N TYR A 44 9.50 -7.29 -5.22
CA TYR A 44 8.45 -6.63 -4.45
C TYR A 44 8.65 -6.73 -2.93
N SER A 45 9.35 -7.77 -2.43
CA SER A 45 9.66 -7.92 -1.00
C SER A 45 10.57 -6.80 -0.47
N ALA A 46 11.35 -6.17 -1.34
CA ALA A 46 12.20 -5.03 -1.04
C ALA A 46 11.45 -3.88 -0.36
N LYS A 47 10.20 -3.62 -0.78
CA LYS A 47 9.33 -2.62 -0.15
C LYS A 47 9.04 -2.96 1.32
N GLY A 48 8.78 -4.23 1.60
CA GLY A 48 8.55 -4.70 2.97
C GLY A 48 9.76 -4.49 3.87
N ILE A 49 10.96 -4.83 3.39
CA ILE A 49 12.23 -4.62 4.12
C ILE A 49 12.42 -3.14 4.45
N ALA A 50 12.24 -2.26 3.46
CA ALA A 50 12.40 -0.82 3.66
C ALA A 50 11.37 -0.24 4.64
N ALA A 51 10.12 -0.71 4.58
CA ALA A 51 9.05 -0.24 5.46
C ALA A 51 9.26 -0.61 6.94
N LEU A 52 10.06 -1.63 7.23
CA LEU A 52 10.39 -2.03 8.60
C LEU A 52 11.27 -0.99 9.33
N ILE A 53 12.20 -0.38 8.63
CA ILE A 53 13.31 0.36 9.26
C ILE A 53 13.29 1.84 8.89
N MET A 54 13.04 2.15 7.63
CA MET A 54 13.33 3.48 7.08
C MET A 54 12.45 4.62 7.59
N PRO A 55 11.13 4.44 7.86
CA PRO A 55 10.32 5.54 8.39
C PRO A 55 10.80 6.07 9.73
N GLY A 56 11.25 5.18 10.63
CA GLY A 56 11.83 5.57 11.91
C GLY A 56 13.17 6.30 11.76
N LEU A 57 14.08 5.78 10.92
CA LEU A 57 15.37 6.43 10.67
C LEU A 57 15.22 7.83 10.08
N ALA A 58 14.31 7.99 9.12
CA ALA A 58 14.08 9.29 8.51
C ALA A 58 13.50 10.32 9.48
N GLY A 59 12.64 9.90 10.41
CA GLY A 59 12.18 10.76 11.51
C GLY A 59 13.35 11.30 12.34
N ILE A 60 14.29 10.43 12.71
CA ILE A 60 15.49 10.82 13.47
C ILE A 60 16.37 11.81 12.68
N ILE A 61 16.57 11.56 11.39
CA ILE A 61 17.38 12.44 10.53
C ILE A 61 16.72 13.82 10.40
N ALA A 62 15.39 13.85 10.20
CA ALA A 62 14.62 15.09 10.07
C ALA A 62 14.64 15.90 11.37
N ASP A 63 14.59 15.23 12.53
CA ASP A 63 14.57 15.91 13.83
C ASP A 63 15.94 16.47 14.24
N ARG A 64 17.03 15.79 13.88
CA ARG A 64 18.37 16.12 14.38
C ARG A 64 19.27 16.87 13.40
N TRP A 65 19.26 16.44 12.14
CA TRP A 65 20.33 16.85 11.21
C TRP A 65 19.84 17.71 10.06
N MET A 66 18.62 17.48 9.56
CA MET A 66 18.16 18.11 8.34
C MET A 66 16.68 18.52 8.45
N ARG A 67 16.30 19.65 7.83
CA ARG A 67 14.89 20.03 7.74
C ARG A 67 14.11 18.99 6.94
N ALA A 68 12.86 18.70 7.34
CA ALA A 68 12.03 17.68 6.72
C ALA A 68 11.88 17.86 5.19
N ASN A 69 11.74 19.10 4.71
CA ASN A 69 11.62 19.36 3.28
C ASN A 69 12.92 19.10 2.50
N TYR A 70 14.10 19.31 3.10
CA TYR A 70 15.38 18.97 2.46
C TYR A 70 15.61 17.46 2.42
N LEU A 71 15.29 16.76 3.53
CA LEU A 71 15.36 15.30 3.56
C LEU A 71 14.38 14.70 2.55
N TYR A 72 13.17 15.24 2.48
CA TYR A 72 12.15 14.82 1.51
C TYR A 72 12.62 15.02 0.06
N ALA A 73 13.21 16.19 -0.23
CA ALA A 73 13.78 16.48 -1.56
C ALA A 73 14.93 15.53 -1.91
N LEU A 74 15.84 15.28 -0.95
CA LEU A 74 16.97 14.36 -1.14
C LEU A 74 16.48 12.93 -1.41
N CYS A 75 15.51 12.46 -0.64
CA CYS A 75 14.91 11.15 -0.85
C CYS A 75 14.30 11.02 -2.25
N HIS A 76 13.59 12.03 -2.74
CA HIS A 76 13.03 12.01 -4.09
C HIS A 76 14.08 12.16 -5.19
N LEU A 77 15.17 12.88 -4.96
CA LEU A 77 16.30 12.95 -5.88
C LEU A 77 16.97 11.57 -6.03
N LEU A 78 17.27 10.93 -4.90
CA LEU A 78 17.87 9.59 -4.90
C LEU A 78 16.88 8.54 -5.45
N GLY A 79 15.59 8.68 -5.15
CA GLY A 79 14.53 7.84 -5.71
C GLY A 79 14.40 7.99 -7.22
N ALA A 80 14.53 9.21 -7.75
CA ALA A 80 14.55 9.46 -9.20
C ALA A 80 15.73 8.74 -9.87
N LEU A 81 16.91 8.84 -9.28
CA LEU A 81 18.11 8.15 -9.78
C LEU A 81 17.92 6.61 -9.72
N ALA A 82 17.39 6.09 -8.62
CA ALA A 82 17.13 4.66 -8.49
C ALA A 82 16.14 4.14 -9.54
N LEU A 83 15.03 4.85 -9.77
CA LEU A 83 14.04 4.49 -10.78
C LEU A 83 14.61 4.60 -12.21
N TYR A 84 15.45 5.60 -12.48
CA TYR A 84 16.17 5.73 -13.73
C TYR A 84 17.11 4.54 -13.96
N CYS A 85 17.87 4.13 -12.94
CA CYS A 85 18.72 2.94 -13.01
C CYS A 85 17.88 1.67 -13.18
N ALA A 86 16.78 1.50 -12.43
CA ALA A 86 15.89 0.35 -12.55
C ALA A 86 15.34 0.16 -13.97
N ALA A 87 15.08 1.27 -14.69
CA ALA A 87 14.62 1.22 -16.08
C ALA A 87 15.66 0.63 -17.07
N GLN A 88 16.91 0.49 -16.65
CA GLN A 88 18.02 -0.05 -17.46
C GLN A 88 18.48 -1.43 -16.99
N VAL A 89 17.88 -1.96 -15.92
CA VAL A 89 18.28 -3.24 -15.31
C VAL A 89 17.46 -4.38 -15.91
N GLU A 90 18.18 -5.42 -16.38
CA GLU A 90 17.61 -6.64 -16.94
C GLU A 90 17.85 -7.88 -16.06
N GLN A 91 18.66 -7.76 -15.00
CA GLN A 91 18.99 -8.88 -14.12
C GLN A 91 18.14 -8.84 -12.83
N PRO A 92 17.51 -9.97 -12.44
CA PRO A 92 16.59 -9.99 -11.27
C PRO A 92 17.24 -9.55 -9.95
N MET A 93 18.47 -10.03 -9.68
CA MET A 93 19.17 -9.71 -8.44
C MET A 93 19.55 -8.21 -8.39
N LEU A 94 19.99 -7.65 -9.52
CA LEU A 94 20.31 -6.22 -9.59
C LEU A 94 19.03 -5.38 -9.46
N MET A 95 17.93 -5.80 -10.10
CA MET A 95 16.61 -5.17 -9.94
C MET A 95 16.19 -5.14 -8.47
N PHE A 96 16.36 -6.25 -7.75
CA PHE A 96 16.07 -6.30 -6.31
C PHE A 96 16.85 -5.25 -5.53
N TRP A 97 18.16 -5.14 -5.72
CA TRP A 97 18.98 -4.18 -4.98
C TRP A 97 18.64 -2.73 -5.33
N VAL A 98 18.40 -2.42 -6.60
CA VAL A 98 18.02 -1.08 -7.03
C VAL A 98 16.64 -0.72 -6.48
N MET A 99 15.68 -1.64 -6.52
CA MET A 99 14.34 -1.41 -5.98
C MET A 99 14.33 -1.39 -4.44
N LEU A 100 15.23 -2.13 -3.77
CA LEU A 100 15.42 -2.00 -2.34
C LEU A 100 15.95 -0.60 -1.99
N PHE A 101 16.94 -0.10 -2.71
CA PHE A 101 17.43 1.26 -2.50
C PHE A 101 16.34 2.30 -2.76
N ASN A 102 15.58 2.15 -3.86
CA ASN A 102 14.43 3.00 -4.13
C ASN A 102 13.40 2.97 -2.99
N ALA A 103 13.05 1.78 -2.49
CA ALA A 103 12.13 1.63 -1.37
C ALA A 103 12.67 2.25 -0.07
N MET A 104 13.97 2.11 0.21
CA MET A 104 14.61 2.71 1.39
C MET A 104 14.50 4.24 1.39
N VAL A 105 14.60 4.89 0.24
CA VAL A 105 14.47 6.35 0.16
C VAL A 105 13.01 6.78 -0.01
N TYR A 106 12.13 5.96 -0.62
CA TYR A 106 10.73 6.31 -0.86
C TYR A 106 9.84 6.10 0.38
N MET A 107 9.97 4.99 1.13
CA MET A 107 9.08 4.69 2.27
C MET A 107 9.05 5.81 3.32
N PRO A 108 10.18 6.43 3.71
CA PRO A 108 10.18 7.56 4.63
C PRO A 108 9.40 8.76 4.13
N THR A 109 9.34 8.99 2.82
CA THR A 109 8.72 10.19 2.25
C THR A 109 7.22 10.26 2.50
N ILE A 110 6.56 9.13 2.74
CA ILE A 110 5.14 9.08 3.10
C ILE A 110 4.91 9.76 4.45
N ALA A 111 5.72 9.43 5.45
CA ALA A 111 5.66 10.07 6.77
C ALA A 111 6.11 11.54 6.71
N LEU A 112 7.19 11.83 5.98
CA LEU A 112 7.69 13.20 5.82
C LEU A 112 6.68 14.11 5.11
N SER A 113 5.95 13.63 4.10
CA SER A 113 4.91 14.41 3.42
C SER A 113 3.76 14.79 4.36
N ASN A 114 3.38 13.89 5.27
CA ASN A 114 2.38 14.19 6.30
C ASN A 114 2.92 15.22 7.30
N ALA A 115 4.15 15.04 7.80
CA ALA A 115 4.78 15.97 8.74
C ALA A 115 4.93 17.40 8.15
N ILE A 116 5.36 17.49 6.89
CA ILE A 116 5.44 18.76 6.15
C ILE A 116 4.06 19.41 6.03
N SER A 117 3.04 18.59 5.72
CA SER A 117 1.66 19.08 5.55
C SER A 117 1.10 19.62 6.87
N TYR A 118 1.26 18.89 7.97
CA TYR A 118 0.81 19.35 9.29
C TYR A 118 1.52 20.63 9.70
N PHE A 119 2.84 20.67 9.61
CA PHE A 119 3.61 21.87 9.94
C PHE A 119 3.16 23.09 9.12
N CYS A 120 2.96 22.91 7.81
CA CYS A 120 2.55 24.02 6.94
C CYS A 120 1.13 24.50 7.23
N LEU A 121 0.19 23.58 7.55
CA LEU A 121 -1.18 23.93 7.90
C LEU A 121 -1.22 24.69 9.23
N GLU A 122 -0.58 24.18 10.28
CA GLU A 122 -0.50 24.83 11.60
C GLU A 122 0.13 26.20 11.52
N LYS A 123 1.26 26.35 10.83
CA LYS A 123 1.95 27.63 10.65
C LYS A 123 1.08 28.71 10.00
N HIS A 124 0.09 28.31 9.19
CA HIS A 124 -0.82 29.24 8.52
C HIS A 124 -2.20 29.35 9.22
N GLY A 125 -2.32 28.83 10.45
CA GLY A 125 -3.54 28.92 11.25
C GLY A 125 -4.69 28.01 10.80
N PHE A 126 -4.40 26.95 10.02
CA PHE A 126 -5.40 25.97 9.61
C PHE A 126 -5.52 24.83 10.63
N ASP A 127 -6.71 24.26 10.75
CA ASP A 127 -6.99 23.08 11.56
C ASP A 127 -6.54 21.82 10.82
N THR A 128 -5.53 21.13 11.35
CA THR A 128 -4.99 19.92 10.72
C THR A 128 -6.03 18.80 10.61
N VAL A 129 -6.94 18.66 11.57
CA VAL A 129 -7.98 17.62 11.56
C VAL A 129 -8.99 17.84 10.43
N LYS A 130 -9.35 19.11 10.16
CA LYS A 130 -10.32 19.47 9.11
C LYS A 130 -9.68 19.65 7.74
N ASP A 131 -8.47 20.23 7.70
CA ASP A 131 -7.87 20.73 6.48
C ASP A 131 -6.90 19.74 5.82
N PHE A 132 -6.34 18.77 6.57
CA PHE A 132 -5.45 17.76 6.01
C PHE A 132 -6.19 16.68 5.18
N PRO A 133 -7.33 16.11 5.59
CA PRO A 133 -8.01 15.09 4.79
C PRO A 133 -8.31 15.51 3.36
N PRO A 134 -8.83 16.73 3.07
CA PRO A 134 -9.01 17.20 1.70
C PRO A 134 -7.71 17.35 0.90
N VAL A 135 -6.57 17.55 1.57
CA VAL A 135 -5.25 17.56 0.91
C VAL A 135 -4.81 16.14 0.61
N ARG A 136 -5.02 15.20 1.54
CA ARG A 136 -4.60 13.80 1.41
C ARG A 136 -5.32 13.06 0.27
N VAL A 137 -6.58 13.38 -0.02
CA VAL A 137 -7.34 12.80 -1.15
C VAL A 137 -6.61 12.99 -2.49
N TYR A 138 -5.87 14.09 -2.67
CA TYR A 138 -5.09 14.31 -3.90
C TYR A 138 -3.98 13.25 -4.11
N GLY A 139 -3.59 12.53 -3.07
CA GLY A 139 -2.71 11.36 -3.22
C GLY A 139 -3.39 10.23 -4.00
N THR A 140 -4.61 9.85 -3.62
CA THR A 140 -5.37 8.83 -4.36
C THR A 140 -5.64 9.28 -5.80
N VAL A 141 -5.98 10.55 -6.01
CA VAL A 141 -6.14 11.12 -7.36
C VAL A 141 -4.85 11.00 -8.16
N GLY A 142 -3.68 11.35 -7.56
CA GLY A 142 -2.38 11.24 -8.22
C GLY A 142 -2.05 9.79 -8.60
N PHE A 143 -2.31 8.85 -7.71
CA PHE A 143 -2.10 7.42 -7.95
C PHE A 143 -2.96 6.92 -9.12
N ILE A 144 -4.27 7.22 -9.12
CA ILE A 144 -5.20 6.83 -10.19
C ILE A 144 -4.80 7.44 -11.52
N LEU A 145 -4.50 8.74 -11.57
CA LEU A 145 -4.10 9.41 -12.81
C LEU A 145 -2.79 8.86 -13.38
N ALA A 146 -1.84 8.47 -12.52
CA ALA A 146 -0.63 7.78 -12.95
C ALA A 146 -0.95 6.41 -13.59
N MET A 147 -1.82 5.60 -12.96
CA MET A 147 -2.26 4.32 -13.52
C MET A 147 -2.98 4.53 -14.87
N TRP A 148 -3.82 5.56 -15.00
CA TRP A 148 -4.50 5.86 -16.26
C TRP A 148 -3.51 6.30 -17.34
N LEU A 149 -2.54 7.16 -16.98
CA LEU A 149 -1.53 7.59 -17.92
C LEU A 149 -0.73 6.39 -18.46
N VAL A 150 -0.26 5.52 -17.56
CA VAL A 150 0.50 4.31 -17.93
C VAL A 150 -0.37 3.34 -18.75
N GLY A 151 -1.62 3.10 -18.32
CA GLY A 151 -2.53 2.19 -19.00
C GLY A 151 -2.97 2.69 -20.37
N PHE A 152 -3.46 3.93 -20.50
CA PHE A 152 -3.90 4.48 -21.78
C PHE A 152 -2.75 4.68 -22.77
N SER A 153 -1.54 4.99 -22.28
CA SER A 153 -0.33 5.05 -23.12
C SER A 153 0.23 3.68 -23.47
N GLN A 154 -0.34 2.60 -22.94
CA GLN A 154 0.09 1.21 -23.16
C GLN A 154 1.58 0.95 -22.87
N ILE A 155 2.11 1.64 -21.85
CA ILE A 155 3.51 1.51 -21.42
C ILE A 155 3.69 0.55 -20.23
N GLU A 156 2.65 -0.18 -19.85
CA GLU A 156 2.67 -1.12 -18.70
C GLU A 156 3.75 -2.21 -18.84
N LEU A 157 4.02 -2.65 -20.07
CA LEU A 157 5.07 -3.63 -20.39
C LEU A 157 6.41 -2.98 -20.78
N SER A 158 6.56 -1.68 -20.60
CA SER A 158 7.75 -0.94 -20.98
C SER A 158 8.45 -0.33 -19.76
N ASN A 159 9.77 -0.18 -19.83
CA ASN A 159 10.55 0.59 -18.85
C ASN A 159 10.19 2.08 -18.81
N LEU A 160 9.41 2.60 -19.78
CA LEU A 160 8.93 3.98 -19.80
C LEU A 160 8.13 4.35 -18.56
N GLN A 161 7.43 3.39 -17.93
CA GLN A 161 6.75 3.61 -16.66
C GLN A 161 7.71 4.01 -15.53
N LEU A 162 8.92 3.45 -15.50
CA LEU A 162 9.97 3.78 -14.53
C LEU A 162 10.60 5.14 -14.82
N TYR A 163 10.81 5.49 -16.10
CA TYR A 163 11.28 6.82 -16.48
C TYR A 163 10.24 7.91 -16.16
N LEU A 164 8.96 7.64 -16.36
CA LEU A 164 7.86 8.52 -15.95
C LEU A 164 7.88 8.77 -14.43
N ALA A 165 7.99 7.69 -13.65
CA ALA A 165 8.10 7.79 -12.20
C ALA A 165 9.37 8.54 -11.76
N SER A 166 10.49 8.29 -12.40
CA SER A 166 11.77 9.00 -12.18
C SER A 166 11.63 10.50 -12.41
N ALA A 167 11.06 10.89 -13.56
CA ALA A 167 10.84 12.30 -13.90
C ALA A 167 9.90 12.99 -12.89
N ALA A 168 8.81 12.33 -12.50
CA ALA A 168 7.90 12.84 -11.48
C ALA A 168 8.59 12.99 -10.11
N SER A 169 9.48 12.05 -9.74
CA SER A 169 10.24 12.09 -8.50
C SER A 169 11.25 13.25 -8.50
N LEU A 170 11.93 13.48 -9.61
CA LEU A 170 12.83 14.62 -9.79
C LEU A 170 12.08 15.95 -9.70
N LEU A 171 10.91 16.04 -10.34
CA LEU A 171 10.04 17.22 -10.27
C LEU A 171 9.60 17.51 -8.82
N LEU A 172 9.22 16.45 -8.07
CA LEU A 172 8.80 16.58 -6.67
C LEU A 172 9.96 16.99 -5.76
N SER A 173 11.18 16.49 -6.02
CA SER A 173 12.39 16.93 -5.32
C SER A 173 12.59 18.43 -5.45
N ALA A 174 12.61 18.95 -6.68
CA ALA A 174 12.76 20.38 -6.95
C ALA A 174 11.61 21.22 -6.36
N TYR A 175 10.37 20.71 -6.44
CA TYR A 175 9.19 21.35 -5.89
C TYR A 175 9.25 21.50 -4.36
N SER A 176 9.70 20.47 -3.65
CA SER A 176 9.84 20.47 -2.20
C SER A 176 10.82 21.52 -1.70
N LEU A 177 11.94 21.71 -2.39
CA LEU A 177 12.94 22.72 -2.03
C LEU A 177 12.39 24.16 -2.13
N THR A 178 11.55 24.41 -3.12
CA THR A 178 11.11 25.77 -3.44
C THR A 178 9.76 26.15 -2.83
N ARG A 179 8.88 25.19 -2.54
CA ARG A 179 7.47 25.45 -2.23
C ARG A 179 7.00 25.00 -0.85
N CYS A 180 7.75 24.15 -0.17
CA CYS A 180 7.33 23.53 1.10
C CYS A 180 8.39 23.71 2.21
N PRO A 181 8.75 24.95 2.61
CA PRO A 181 9.78 25.16 3.62
C PRO A 181 9.28 24.70 5.00
N THR A 182 10.14 24.00 5.74
CA THR A 182 9.93 23.58 7.11
C THR A 182 11.06 24.05 8.03
N ASN A 183 10.82 24.09 9.34
CA ASN A 183 11.87 24.32 10.34
C ASN A 183 12.41 22.97 10.84
N ARG A 184 13.56 22.98 11.51
CA ARG A 184 14.02 21.82 12.27
C ARG A 184 13.09 21.59 13.45
N ALA A 185 12.81 20.32 13.78
CA ALA A 185 12.14 19.98 15.02
C ALA A 185 13.05 20.32 16.22
N ALA A 186 12.46 20.89 17.27
CA ALA A 186 13.21 21.35 18.44
C ALA A 186 13.52 20.25 19.47
N GLU A 187 12.81 19.11 19.42
CA GLU A 187 12.91 18.06 20.43
C GLU A 187 13.45 16.74 19.86
N SER A 188 14.54 16.28 20.48
CA SER A 188 15.14 14.98 20.20
C SER A 188 14.39 13.87 20.95
N LYS A 189 13.56 13.10 20.27
CA LYS A 189 12.96 11.87 20.82
C LYS A 189 14.01 10.77 20.99
N ARG A 190 13.81 9.84 21.95
CA ARG A 190 14.68 8.68 22.15
C ARG A 190 14.61 7.75 20.92
N TRP A 191 15.74 7.21 20.49
CA TRP A 191 15.84 6.29 19.35
C TRP A 191 14.88 5.08 19.46
N VAL A 192 14.76 4.54 20.67
CA VAL A 192 13.91 3.38 20.97
C VAL A 192 12.43 3.68 20.69
N SER A 193 11.95 4.85 21.08
CA SER A 193 10.55 5.25 20.84
C SER A 193 10.27 5.61 19.37
N VAL A 194 11.27 6.16 18.67
CA VAL A 194 11.13 6.51 17.24
C VAL A 194 11.08 5.26 16.36
N LEU A 195 11.86 4.24 16.71
CA LEU A 195 11.83 2.93 16.03
C LEU A 195 10.64 2.07 16.45
N GLY A 196 9.80 2.53 17.39
CA GLY A 196 8.63 1.78 17.86
C GLY A 196 8.97 0.56 18.72
N LEU A 197 10.23 0.40 19.15
CA LEU A 197 10.67 -0.78 19.92
C LEU A 197 10.02 -0.86 21.30
N ASP A 198 9.60 0.27 21.87
CA ASP A 198 8.83 0.33 23.13
C ASP A 198 7.52 -0.47 23.02
N ALA A 199 6.94 -0.55 21.83
CA ALA A 199 5.71 -1.28 21.60
C ALA A 199 5.89 -2.82 21.54
N LEU A 200 7.13 -3.33 21.45
CA LEU A 200 7.38 -4.77 21.47
C LEU A 200 6.91 -5.44 22.77
N VAL A 201 6.80 -4.67 23.86
CA VAL A 201 6.22 -5.16 25.12
C VAL A 201 4.79 -5.66 24.95
N LEU A 202 4.05 -5.15 23.95
CA LEU A 202 2.68 -5.58 23.66
C LEU A 202 2.58 -7.03 23.20
N PHE A 203 3.65 -7.62 22.67
CA PHE A 203 3.68 -9.07 22.35
C PHE A 203 3.57 -9.97 23.59
N ARG A 204 3.84 -9.45 24.79
CA ARG A 204 3.59 -10.20 26.04
C ARG A 204 2.10 -10.38 26.34
N GLN A 205 1.25 -9.54 25.78
CA GLN A 205 -0.20 -9.65 25.90
C GLN A 205 -0.74 -10.52 24.78
N ARG A 206 -1.29 -11.71 25.10
CA ARG A 206 -1.80 -12.68 24.12
C ARG A 206 -2.72 -12.06 23.07
N ARG A 207 -3.62 -11.15 23.48
CA ARG A 207 -4.56 -10.48 22.58
C ARG A 207 -3.84 -9.60 21.55
N MET A 208 -2.88 -8.79 21.98
CA MET A 208 -2.10 -7.91 21.11
C MET A 208 -1.16 -8.72 20.19
N ALA A 209 -0.52 -9.76 20.73
CA ALA A 209 0.32 -10.64 19.92
C ALA A 209 -0.46 -11.32 18.79
N LEU A 210 -1.65 -11.87 19.10
CA LEU A 210 -2.55 -12.44 18.10
C LEU A 210 -2.99 -11.38 17.08
N PHE A 211 -3.38 -10.19 17.53
CA PHE A 211 -3.78 -9.12 16.65
C PHE A 211 -2.66 -8.73 15.67
N PHE A 212 -1.42 -8.55 16.14
CA PHE A 212 -0.28 -8.23 15.28
C PHE A 212 0.05 -9.35 14.30
N LEU A 213 -0.07 -10.62 14.71
CA LEU A 213 0.07 -11.76 13.81
C LEU A 213 -0.97 -11.73 12.68
N PHE A 214 -2.24 -11.51 13.02
CA PHE A 214 -3.30 -11.38 12.02
C PHE A 214 -3.12 -10.14 11.13
N ALA A 215 -2.63 -9.04 11.67
CA ALA A 215 -2.31 -7.84 10.91
C ALA A 215 -1.22 -8.10 9.86
N MET A 216 -0.17 -8.83 10.23
CA MET A 216 0.88 -9.27 9.32
C MET A 216 0.32 -10.15 8.20
N LEU A 217 -0.44 -11.18 8.56
CA LEU A 217 -1.04 -12.09 7.58
C LEU A 217 -2.05 -11.37 6.68
N HIS A 218 -2.84 -10.45 7.23
CA HIS A 218 -3.75 -9.61 6.43
C HIS A 218 -3.00 -8.71 5.45
N GLY A 219 -1.88 -8.11 5.87
CA GLY A 219 -1.00 -7.32 5.00
C GLY A 219 -0.41 -8.11 3.84
N ALA A 220 -0.18 -9.43 4.02
CA ALA A 220 0.25 -10.30 2.94
C ALA A 220 -0.79 -10.40 1.82
N ALA A 221 -2.09 -10.46 2.13
CA ALA A 221 -3.16 -10.50 1.13
C ALA A 221 -3.15 -9.27 0.21
N LEU A 222 -2.91 -8.07 0.76
CA LEU A 222 -2.75 -6.85 -0.04
C LEU A 222 -1.58 -6.97 -1.03
N GLN A 223 -0.45 -7.47 -0.57
CA GLN A 223 0.76 -7.54 -1.40
C GLN A 223 0.61 -8.53 -2.57
N ILE A 224 -0.12 -9.63 -2.39
CA ILE A 224 -0.43 -10.60 -3.45
C ILE A 224 -1.05 -9.89 -4.66
N THR A 225 -2.09 -9.08 -4.44
CA THR A 225 -2.76 -8.38 -5.55
C THR A 225 -1.93 -7.25 -6.15
N ASN A 226 -1.11 -6.58 -5.36
CA ASN A 226 -0.19 -5.55 -5.86
C ASN A 226 0.88 -6.15 -6.78
N THR A 227 1.31 -7.37 -6.50
CA THR A 227 2.36 -8.06 -7.27
C THR A 227 1.81 -8.72 -8.53
N PHE A 228 0.69 -9.44 -8.41
CA PHE A 228 0.20 -10.34 -9.47
C PHE A 228 -1.16 -9.94 -10.08
N GLY A 229 -1.83 -8.90 -9.59
CA GLY A 229 -3.12 -8.47 -10.16
C GLY A 229 -3.02 -7.98 -11.60
N ASN A 230 -1.98 -7.21 -11.94
CA ASN A 230 -1.76 -6.72 -13.30
C ASN A 230 -1.20 -7.83 -14.23
N PRO A 231 -0.19 -8.64 -13.84
CA PRO A 231 0.23 -9.79 -14.61
C PRO A 231 -0.90 -10.76 -14.96
N PHE A 232 -1.80 -11.03 -14.02
CA PHE A 232 -2.99 -11.87 -14.29
C PHE A 232 -3.83 -11.32 -15.44
N LEU A 233 -4.14 -10.03 -15.42
CA LEU A 233 -4.95 -9.42 -16.47
C LEU A 233 -4.26 -9.41 -17.84
N HIS A 234 -2.94 -9.23 -17.86
CA HIS A 234 -2.15 -9.35 -19.10
C HIS A 234 -2.16 -10.79 -19.64
N ASP A 235 -2.00 -11.79 -18.77
CA ASP A 235 -1.98 -13.19 -19.21
C ASP A 235 -3.33 -13.66 -19.78
N LEU A 236 -4.45 -13.01 -19.44
CA LEU A 236 -5.75 -13.27 -20.07
C LEU A 236 -5.73 -13.00 -21.59
N SER A 237 -4.80 -12.18 -22.10
CA SER A 237 -4.61 -11.94 -23.53
C SER A 237 -4.10 -13.14 -24.30
N LEU A 238 -3.58 -14.17 -23.62
CA LEU A 238 -3.14 -15.42 -24.24
C LEU A 238 -4.32 -16.18 -24.88
N ASN A 239 -5.55 -15.93 -24.39
CA ASN A 239 -6.75 -16.45 -25.03
C ASN A 239 -7.22 -15.47 -26.13
N PRO A 240 -7.27 -15.91 -27.40
CA PRO A 240 -7.68 -15.06 -28.54
C PRO A 240 -9.06 -14.41 -28.37
N LEU A 241 -9.98 -15.07 -27.64
CA LEU A 241 -11.32 -14.54 -27.38
C LEU A 241 -11.33 -13.29 -26.48
N TYR A 242 -10.24 -13.02 -25.78
CA TYR A 242 -10.17 -11.96 -24.78
C TYR A 242 -9.32 -10.76 -25.21
N GLN A 243 -8.55 -10.85 -26.30
CA GLN A 243 -7.56 -9.87 -26.73
C GLN A 243 -8.15 -8.46 -26.93
N ASP A 244 -9.37 -8.35 -27.45
CA ASP A 244 -10.03 -7.08 -27.72
C ASP A 244 -10.84 -6.53 -26.51
N SER A 245 -10.83 -7.23 -25.38
CA SER A 245 -11.57 -6.80 -24.21
C SER A 245 -10.90 -5.61 -23.52
N LEU A 246 -11.71 -4.71 -22.94
CA LEU A 246 -11.22 -3.52 -22.22
C LEU A 246 -10.32 -3.88 -21.01
N SER A 247 -10.62 -4.98 -20.33
CA SER A 247 -9.87 -5.44 -19.17
C SER A 247 -8.46 -5.93 -19.51
N VAL A 248 -8.29 -6.48 -20.72
CA VAL A 248 -6.99 -6.94 -21.24
C VAL A 248 -6.24 -5.79 -21.91
N ARG A 249 -6.96 -4.91 -22.61
CA ARG A 249 -6.34 -3.77 -23.28
C ARG A 249 -5.85 -2.70 -22.31
N TYR A 250 -6.53 -2.52 -21.18
CA TYR A 250 -6.23 -1.48 -20.18
C TYR A 250 -6.24 -2.04 -18.75
N PRO A 251 -5.35 -2.98 -18.40
CA PRO A 251 -5.35 -3.63 -17.07
C PRO A 251 -5.19 -2.66 -15.91
N ALA A 252 -4.26 -1.70 -15.99
CA ALA A 252 -4.06 -0.71 -14.96
C ALA A 252 -5.29 0.18 -14.74
N VAL A 253 -6.01 0.52 -15.81
CA VAL A 253 -7.25 1.29 -15.71
C VAL A 253 -8.33 0.50 -14.97
N LEU A 254 -8.48 -0.80 -15.27
CA LEU A 254 -9.41 -1.67 -14.55
C LEU A 254 -9.02 -1.76 -13.07
N LEU A 255 -7.76 -1.99 -12.76
CA LEU A 255 -7.27 -2.09 -11.37
C LEU A 255 -7.45 -0.79 -10.59
N SER A 256 -7.45 0.37 -11.26
CA SER A 256 -7.69 1.67 -10.61
C SER A 256 -9.08 1.79 -9.98
N LEU A 257 -10.06 1.01 -10.44
CA LEU A 257 -11.38 0.93 -9.81
C LEU A 257 -11.30 0.47 -8.35
N SER A 258 -10.27 -0.31 -7.99
CA SER A 258 -10.00 -0.67 -6.61
C SER A 258 -9.70 0.56 -5.74
N GLN A 259 -8.92 1.50 -6.26
CA GLN A 259 -8.57 2.75 -5.56
C GLN A 259 -9.78 3.70 -5.45
N ILE A 260 -10.63 3.71 -6.47
CA ILE A 260 -11.88 4.47 -6.44
C ILE A 260 -12.83 3.88 -5.39
N SER A 261 -12.96 2.56 -5.36
CA SER A 261 -13.75 1.83 -4.38
C SER A 261 -13.30 2.11 -2.94
N GLU A 262 -11.99 2.15 -2.69
CA GLU A 262 -11.39 2.49 -1.40
C GLU A 262 -11.95 3.80 -0.85
N VAL A 263 -11.99 4.85 -1.67
CA VAL A 263 -12.52 6.17 -1.25
C VAL A 263 -13.99 6.08 -0.79
N PHE A 264 -14.80 5.30 -1.49
CA PHE A 264 -16.21 5.12 -1.10
C PHE A 264 -16.36 4.31 0.18
N PHE A 265 -15.61 3.21 0.33
CA PHE A 265 -15.73 2.36 1.51
C PHE A 265 -15.24 3.03 2.79
N ILE A 266 -14.20 3.87 2.73
CA ILE A 266 -13.74 4.67 3.89
C ILE A 266 -14.91 5.47 4.49
N LEU A 267 -15.78 6.04 3.66
CA LEU A 267 -16.93 6.82 4.13
C LEU A 267 -17.99 5.97 4.85
N THR A 268 -18.03 4.67 4.59
CA THR A 268 -19.01 3.76 5.21
C THR A 268 -18.51 3.17 6.54
N ILE A 269 -17.20 3.22 6.82
CA ILE A 269 -16.60 2.62 8.02
C ILE A 269 -17.26 3.07 9.33
N PRO A 270 -17.57 4.37 9.57
CA PRO A 270 -18.22 4.78 10.80
C PRO A 270 -19.58 4.10 11.02
N PHE A 271 -20.35 3.88 9.96
CA PHE A 271 -21.61 3.14 10.03
C PHE A 271 -21.39 1.69 10.47
N PHE A 272 -20.43 0.98 9.82
CA PHE A 272 -20.15 -0.43 10.13
C PHE A 272 -19.58 -0.59 11.55
N LEU A 273 -18.68 0.29 11.98
CA LEU A 273 -18.11 0.26 13.33
C LEU A 273 -19.16 0.46 14.42
N ARG A 274 -20.08 1.41 14.21
CA ARG A 274 -21.17 1.65 15.17
C ARG A 274 -22.16 0.50 15.23
N ARG A 275 -22.43 -0.15 14.10
CA ARG A 275 -23.43 -1.22 14.00
C ARG A 275 -22.90 -2.56 14.46
N TYR A 276 -21.68 -2.91 14.06
CA TYR A 276 -21.12 -4.25 14.21
C TYR A 276 -19.91 -4.34 15.16
N GLY A 277 -19.22 -3.23 15.40
CA GLY A 277 -18.03 -3.16 16.24
C GLY A 277 -16.76 -3.65 15.54
N ILE A 278 -15.62 -3.40 16.19
CA ILE A 278 -14.26 -3.57 15.63
C ILE A 278 -14.02 -5.00 15.11
N LYS A 279 -14.28 -6.03 15.93
CA LYS A 279 -14.03 -7.45 15.54
C LYS A 279 -14.81 -7.83 14.28
N GLN A 280 -16.09 -7.47 14.20
CA GLN A 280 -16.94 -7.85 13.06
C GLN A 280 -16.50 -7.11 11.79
N VAL A 281 -16.12 -5.84 11.90
CA VAL A 281 -15.62 -5.07 10.75
C VAL A 281 -14.30 -5.67 10.22
N MET A 282 -13.41 -6.12 11.09
CA MET A 282 -12.20 -6.86 10.68
C MET A 282 -12.55 -8.20 10.00
N LEU A 283 -13.55 -8.93 10.48
CA LEU A 283 -14.02 -10.18 9.85
C LEU A 283 -14.64 -9.92 8.48
N ILE A 284 -15.42 -8.85 8.32
CA ILE A 284 -15.95 -8.43 7.03
C ILE A 284 -14.82 -8.16 6.04
N SER A 285 -13.74 -7.50 6.47
CA SER A 285 -12.55 -7.28 5.66
C SER A 285 -11.91 -8.59 5.20
N MET A 286 -11.73 -9.57 6.09
CA MET A 286 -11.16 -10.88 5.74
C MET A 286 -12.05 -11.66 4.76
N ALA A 287 -13.38 -11.62 4.97
CA ALA A 287 -14.35 -12.19 4.04
C ALA A 287 -14.31 -11.50 2.68
N ALA A 288 -14.13 -10.18 2.66
CA ALA A 288 -13.98 -9.40 1.44
C ALA A 288 -12.72 -9.79 0.64
N TRP A 289 -11.58 -10.07 1.31
CA TRP A 289 -10.39 -10.63 0.65
C TRP A 289 -10.67 -12.00 0.02
N THR A 290 -11.38 -12.88 0.74
CA THR A 290 -11.77 -14.19 0.22
C THR A 290 -12.64 -14.04 -1.04
N LEU A 291 -13.65 -13.17 -0.99
CA LEU A 291 -14.51 -12.88 -2.14
C LEU A 291 -13.71 -12.28 -3.31
N ARG A 292 -12.78 -11.36 -3.03
CA ARG A 292 -11.92 -10.77 -4.05
C ARG A 292 -11.14 -11.82 -4.82
N PHE A 293 -10.47 -12.73 -4.11
CA PHE A 293 -9.70 -13.80 -4.76
C PHE A 293 -10.59 -14.82 -5.49
N LEU A 294 -11.78 -15.14 -4.93
CA LEU A 294 -12.75 -15.98 -5.64
C LEU A 294 -13.24 -15.31 -6.93
N PHE A 295 -13.52 -14.03 -6.91
CA PHE A 295 -13.93 -13.28 -8.10
C PHE A 295 -12.79 -13.21 -9.13
N LEU A 296 -11.53 -13.15 -8.74
CA LEU A 296 -10.39 -13.25 -9.66
C LEU A 296 -10.24 -14.66 -10.23
N ALA A 297 -10.47 -15.71 -9.41
CA ALA A 297 -10.37 -17.11 -9.84
C ALA A 297 -11.37 -17.47 -10.95
N TYR A 298 -12.57 -16.90 -10.92
CA TYR A 298 -13.64 -17.17 -11.88
C TYR A 298 -13.91 -15.99 -12.82
N GLY A 299 -13.19 -14.89 -12.66
CA GLY A 299 -13.32 -13.71 -13.50
C GLY A 299 -12.71 -13.92 -14.89
N THR A 300 -13.48 -13.57 -15.91
CA THR A 300 -13.03 -13.57 -17.30
C THR A 300 -13.37 -12.23 -17.95
N PRO A 301 -12.66 -11.83 -19.02
CA PRO A 301 -12.89 -10.54 -19.69
C PRO A 301 -14.25 -10.35 -20.35
N VAL A 302 -15.04 -11.42 -20.50
CA VAL A 302 -16.31 -11.42 -21.24
C VAL A 302 -17.45 -12.00 -20.42
N GLY A 303 -18.69 -11.61 -20.78
CA GLY A 303 -19.92 -12.13 -20.18
C GLY A 303 -20.00 -11.90 -18.67
N PHE A 304 -20.52 -12.89 -17.95
CA PHE A 304 -20.68 -12.81 -16.48
C PHE A 304 -19.32 -12.74 -15.75
N GLY A 305 -18.25 -13.32 -16.32
CA GLY A 305 -16.91 -13.26 -15.76
C GLY A 305 -16.37 -11.82 -15.65
N PHE A 306 -16.75 -10.91 -16.55
CA PHE A 306 -16.39 -9.50 -16.45
C PHE A 306 -17.05 -8.83 -15.24
N VAL A 307 -18.27 -9.20 -14.91
CA VAL A 307 -18.93 -8.72 -13.69
C VAL A 307 -18.16 -9.18 -12.45
N LEU A 308 -17.65 -10.40 -12.42
CA LEU A 308 -16.82 -10.89 -11.32
C LEU A 308 -15.52 -10.09 -11.21
N LEU A 309 -14.84 -9.78 -12.32
CA LEU A 309 -13.66 -8.89 -12.29
C LEU A 309 -14.00 -7.52 -11.70
N LEU A 310 -15.11 -6.90 -12.11
CA LEU A 310 -15.55 -5.62 -11.56
C LEU A 310 -15.86 -5.72 -10.06
N LEU A 311 -16.58 -6.76 -9.65
CA LEU A 311 -16.88 -7.01 -8.24
C LEU A 311 -15.60 -7.21 -7.41
N SER A 312 -14.58 -7.88 -7.96
CA SER A 312 -13.27 -7.99 -7.33
C SER A 312 -12.64 -6.61 -7.05
N MET A 313 -12.74 -5.68 -8.00
CA MET A 313 -12.22 -4.32 -7.82
C MET A 313 -13.03 -3.54 -6.77
N ILE A 314 -14.35 -3.67 -6.78
CA ILE A 314 -15.23 -2.98 -5.83
C ILE A 314 -15.01 -3.48 -4.40
N VAL A 315 -14.93 -4.78 -4.20
CA VAL A 315 -14.77 -5.39 -2.86
C VAL A 315 -13.42 -5.04 -2.22
N TYR A 316 -12.43 -4.63 -3.00
CA TYR A 316 -11.11 -4.24 -2.51
C TYR A 316 -11.15 -3.12 -1.44
N GLY A 317 -11.97 -2.09 -1.64
CA GLY A 317 -12.07 -0.99 -0.67
C GLY A 317 -12.50 -1.48 0.71
N CYS A 318 -13.48 -2.41 0.75
CA CYS A 318 -13.89 -3.07 1.98
C CYS A 318 -12.77 -3.97 2.54
N ALA A 319 -12.12 -4.75 1.67
CA ALA A 319 -11.08 -5.69 2.06
C ALA A 319 -9.87 -5.01 2.70
N PHE A 320 -9.45 -3.86 2.21
CA PHE A 320 -8.27 -3.15 2.70
C PHE A 320 -8.57 -2.26 3.91
N ASP A 321 -9.52 -1.31 3.77
CA ASP A 321 -9.69 -0.24 4.75
C ASP A 321 -10.38 -0.69 6.04
N PHE A 322 -11.31 -1.64 5.95
CA PHE A 322 -12.05 -2.10 7.13
C PHE A 322 -11.12 -2.71 8.17
N PHE A 323 -10.10 -3.46 7.76
CA PHE A 323 -9.12 -3.99 8.71
C PHE A 323 -8.15 -2.91 9.19
N ASN A 324 -7.62 -2.08 8.29
CA ASN A 324 -6.60 -1.10 8.65
C ASN A 324 -7.14 -0.04 9.61
N ILE A 325 -8.32 0.52 9.34
CA ILE A 325 -8.92 1.55 10.19
C ILE A 325 -9.42 0.95 11.51
N SER A 326 -10.09 -0.21 11.46
CA SER A 326 -10.53 -0.90 12.70
C SER A 326 -9.34 -1.33 13.55
N GLY A 327 -8.25 -1.78 12.91
CA GLY A 327 -7.00 -2.14 13.57
C GLY A 327 -6.32 -0.97 14.25
N ALA A 328 -6.24 0.18 13.57
CA ALA A 328 -5.72 1.40 14.15
C ALA A 328 -6.53 1.84 15.39
N ILE A 329 -7.87 1.79 15.30
CA ILE A 329 -8.76 2.09 16.43
C ILE A 329 -8.59 1.08 17.57
N PHE A 330 -8.43 -0.21 17.25
CA PHE A 330 -8.18 -1.23 18.26
C PHE A 330 -6.87 -0.97 19.01
N VAL A 331 -5.78 -0.69 18.28
CA VAL A 331 -4.48 -0.35 18.88
C VAL A 331 -4.57 0.91 19.72
N GLU A 332 -5.29 1.94 19.26
CA GLU A 332 -5.51 3.19 19.99
C GLU A 332 -6.19 2.95 21.35
N LYS A 333 -7.12 2.01 21.42
CA LYS A 333 -7.87 1.68 22.64
C LYS A 333 -7.10 0.77 23.61
N GLU A 334 -6.33 -0.19 23.09
CA GLU A 334 -5.67 -1.23 23.90
C GLU A 334 -4.26 -0.83 24.36
N ALA A 335 -3.58 0.08 23.64
CA ALA A 335 -2.23 0.50 23.98
C ALA A 335 -2.23 1.58 25.07
N ASP A 336 -1.30 1.44 26.05
CA ASP A 336 -1.04 2.48 27.04
C ASP A 336 -0.72 3.81 26.34
N HIS A 337 -1.23 4.91 26.88
CA HIS A 337 -1.06 6.26 26.33
C HIS A 337 0.41 6.60 26.05
N ARG A 338 1.35 6.09 26.86
CA ARG A 338 2.80 6.38 26.75
C ARG A 338 3.43 5.73 25.50
N ILE A 339 2.91 4.59 25.05
CA ILE A 339 3.48 3.81 23.92
C ILE A 339 2.54 3.76 22.71
N ARG A 340 1.44 4.50 22.73
CA ARG A 340 0.39 4.45 21.71
C ARG A 340 0.90 4.76 20.31
N ALA A 341 1.72 5.80 20.16
CA ALA A 341 2.32 6.14 18.87
C ALA A 341 3.26 5.03 18.36
N SER A 342 4.05 4.43 19.26
CA SER A 342 4.91 3.28 18.94
C SER A 342 4.09 2.04 18.56
N ALA A 343 2.95 1.82 19.23
CA ALA A 343 2.03 0.72 18.92
C ALA A 343 1.37 0.87 17.54
N GLN A 344 0.98 2.09 17.16
CA GLN A 344 0.51 2.38 15.80
C GLN A 344 1.61 2.16 14.76
N GLY A 345 2.84 2.59 15.05
CA GLY A 345 4.00 2.31 14.22
C GLY A 345 4.24 0.81 14.04
N LEU A 346 4.17 0.03 15.13
CA LEU A 346 4.30 -1.43 15.10
C LEU A 346 3.19 -2.08 14.26
N PHE A 347 1.94 -1.62 14.39
CA PHE A 347 0.84 -2.09 13.55
C PHE A 347 1.11 -1.88 12.06
N MET A 348 1.54 -0.68 11.67
CA MET A 348 1.91 -0.39 10.27
C MET A 348 3.11 -1.22 9.80
N THR A 349 4.08 -1.47 10.68
CA THR A 349 5.23 -2.34 10.42
C THR A 349 4.79 -3.79 10.18
N MET A 350 3.84 -4.31 10.96
CA MET A 350 3.31 -5.66 10.76
C MET A 350 2.54 -5.78 9.44
N VAL A 351 1.70 -4.81 9.07
CA VAL A 351 0.92 -4.84 7.83
C VAL A 351 1.79 -4.57 6.61
N ASN A 352 2.46 -3.42 6.56
CA ASN A 352 3.15 -2.92 5.36
C ASN A 352 4.62 -3.32 5.28
N GLY A 353 5.22 -3.75 6.39
CA GLY A 353 6.60 -4.27 6.46
C GLY A 353 6.60 -5.79 6.33
N LEU A 354 6.41 -6.49 7.45
CA LEU A 354 6.46 -7.96 7.49
C LEU A 354 5.40 -8.62 6.62
N GLY A 355 4.16 -8.12 6.65
CA GLY A 355 3.08 -8.65 5.81
C GLY A 355 3.38 -8.50 4.33
N ALA A 356 3.83 -7.33 3.89
CA ALA A 356 4.21 -7.10 2.50
C ALA A 356 5.42 -7.96 2.08
N TYR A 357 6.40 -8.13 2.96
CA TYR A 357 7.58 -8.98 2.71
C TYR A 357 7.19 -10.45 2.50
N VAL A 358 6.48 -11.00 3.48
CA VAL A 358 6.02 -12.41 3.43
C VAL A 358 5.07 -12.63 2.26
N GLY A 359 4.11 -11.70 2.05
CA GLY A 359 3.14 -11.80 0.97
C GLY A 359 3.77 -11.77 -0.42
N ALA A 360 4.79 -10.94 -0.61
CA ALA A 360 5.50 -10.88 -1.89
C ALA A 360 6.26 -12.17 -2.20
N LEU A 361 7.01 -12.71 -1.23
CA LEU A 361 7.75 -13.96 -1.42
C LEU A 361 6.81 -15.15 -1.59
N ALA A 362 5.86 -15.33 -0.67
CA ALA A 362 4.92 -16.45 -0.72
C ALA A 362 4.08 -16.45 -2.00
N SER A 363 3.66 -15.26 -2.49
CA SER A 363 2.91 -15.19 -3.74
C SER A 363 3.75 -15.57 -4.95
N GLY A 364 5.04 -15.20 -4.97
CA GLY A 364 5.96 -15.61 -6.03
C GLY A 364 6.10 -17.13 -6.11
N GLU A 365 6.31 -17.79 -4.98
CA GLU A 365 6.40 -19.25 -4.87
C GLU A 365 5.12 -19.95 -5.30
N VAL A 366 3.95 -19.48 -4.85
CA VAL A 366 2.67 -20.07 -5.23
C VAL A 366 2.44 -19.95 -6.75
N VAL A 367 2.73 -18.77 -7.33
CA VAL A 367 2.54 -18.57 -8.77
C VAL A 367 3.52 -19.43 -9.57
N ASP A 368 4.78 -19.56 -9.17
CA ASP A 368 5.74 -20.45 -9.84
C ASP A 368 5.33 -21.93 -9.71
N PHE A 369 4.84 -22.36 -8.56
CA PHE A 369 4.36 -23.74 -8.34
C PHE A 369 3.23 -24.14 -9.29
N PHE A 370 2.30 -23.22 -9.57
CA PHE A 370 1.19 -23.44 -10.51
C PHE A 370 1.50 -22.95 -11.94
N SER A 371 2.77 -22.77 -12.27
CA SER A 371 3.22 -22.41 -13.62
C SER A 371 3.87 -23.61 -14.29
N HIS A 372 3.32 -24.05 -15.43
CA HIS A 372 3.85 -25.18 -16.20
C HIS A 372 4.07 -24.74 -17.64
N ASP A 373 5.25 -25.00 -18.19
CA ASP A 373 5.64 -24.66 -19.58
C ASP A 373 5.36 -23.17 -19.93
N GLY A 374 5.56 -22.26 -19.00
CA GLY A 374 5.35 -20.82 -19.19
C GLY A 374 3.88 -20.37 -19.08
N VAL A 375 2.95 -21.29 -18.86
CA VAL A 375 1.52 -20.98 -18.64
C VAL A 375 1.18 -21.08 -17.15
N LYS A 376 0.54 -20.04 -16.63
CA LYS A 376 0.12 -19.99 -15.24
C LYS A 376 -1.34 -20.43 -15.10
N ASP A 377 -1.59 -21.35 -14.18
CA ASP A 377 -2.96 -21.72 -13.79
C ASP A 377 -3.51 -20.68 -12.79
N TRP A 378 -3.96 -19.55 -13.33
CA TRP A 378 -4.48 -18.45 -12.54
C TRP A 378 -5.69 -18.83 -11.68
N GLN A 379 -6.52 -19.76 -12.13
CA GLN A 379 -7.67 -20.20 -11.35
C GLN A 379 -7.22 -20.87 -10.05
N SER A 380 -6.32 -21.84 -10.13
CA SER A 380 -5.77 -22.52 -8.95
C SER A 380 -4.98 -21.56 -8.06
N ILE A 381 -4.19 -20.65 -8.63
CA ILE A 381 -3.45 -19.63 -7.90
C ILE A 381 -4.40 -18.78 -7.03
N TRP A 382 -5.45 -18.21 -7.64
CA TRP A 382 -6.39 -17.38 -6.89
C TRP A 382 -7.22 -18.16 -5.88
N LEU A 383 -7.54 -19.43 -6.14
CA LEU A 383 -8.22 -20.32 -5.18
C LEU A 383 -7.35 -20.60 -3.95
N VAL A 384 -6.04 -20.79 -4.10
CA VAL A 384 -5.12 -20.93 -2.96
C VAL A 384 -5.14 -19.67 -2.10
N PHE A 385 -5.11 -18.48 -2.69
CA PHE A 385 -5.18 -17.23 -1.93
C PHE A 385 -6.56 -16.99 -1.32
N ALA A 386 -7.65 -17.41 -1.98
CA ALA A 386 -8.98 -17.38 -1.39
C ALA A 386 -9.08 -18.31 -0.16
N LEU A 387 -8.54 -19.52 -0.27
CA LEU A 387 -8.48 -20.47 0.85
C LEU A 387 -7.64 -19.90 2.01
N TYR A 388 -6.49 -19.31 1.71
CA TYR A 388 -5.64 -18.65 2.70
C TYR A 388 -6.42 -17.61 3.51
N THR A 389 -7.11 -16.69 2.85
CA THR A 389 -7.85 -15.61 3.54
C THR A 389 -9.11 -16.12 4.23
N LEU A 390 -9.75 -17.17 3.72
CA LEU A 390 -10.87 -17.85 4.36
C LEU A 390 -10.42 -18.49 5.68
N VAL A 391 -9.33 -19.26 5.66
CA VAL A 391 -8.76 -19.89 6.86
C VAL A 391 -8.34 -18.81 7.86
N LEU A 392 -7.69 -17.73 7.38
CA LEU A 392 -7.31 -16.62 8.23
C LEU A 392 -8.52 -16.00 8.94
N GLY A 393 -9.62 -15.78 8.23
CA GLY A 393 -10.88 -15.25 8.78
C GLY A 393 -11.51 -16.20 9.82
N ILE A 394 -11.55 -17.51 9.54
CA ILE A 394 -12.07 -18.52 10.47
C ILE A 394 -11.23 -18.57 11.74
N VAL A 395 -9.90 -18.67 11.62
CA VAL A 395 -9.00 -18.73 12.78
C VAL A 395 -9.08 -17.44 13.59
N PHE A 396 -9.18 -16.27 12.93
CA PHE A 396 -9.39 -14.98 13.60
C PHE A 396 -10.73 -14.98 14.38
N ALA A 397 -11.81 -15.42 13.77
CA ALA A 397 -13.13 -15.48 14.41
C ALA A 397 -13.13 -16.30 15.70
N LEU A 398 -12.41 -17.44 15.69
CA LEU A 398 -12.33 -18.39 16.81
C LEU A 398 -11.33 -17.94 17.90
N SER A 399 -10.20 -17.35 17.50
CA SER A 399 -9.09 -17.06 18.42
C SER A 399 -9.10 -15.63 18.97
N PHE A 400 -9.61 -14.65 18.21
CA PHE A 400 -9.61 -13.25 18.61
C PHE A 400 -10.94 -12.87 19.29
N ASN A 401 -10.89 -12.71 20.61
CA ASN A 401 -12.05 -12.31 21.40
C ASN A 401 -11.99 -10.82 21.76
N TYR A 402 -12.90 -10.04 21.16
CA TYR A 402 -13.11 -8.64 21.47
C TYR A 402 -14.61 -8.34 21.54
N ARG A 403 -15.10 -7.86 22.70
CA ARG A 403 -16.49 -7.46 22.87
C ARG A 403 -16.63 -5.98 22.60
N HIS A 404 -17.58 -5.63 21.74
CA HIS A 404 -17.93 -4.25 21.45
C HIS A 404 -18.74 -3.67 22.62
N SER A 405 -18.32 -2.53 23.16
CA SER A 405 -19.09 -1.77 24.15
C SER A 405 -19.74 -0.58 23.40
N PRO A 406 -21.08 -0.54 23.28
CA PRO A 406 -21.77 0.50 22.53
C PRO A 406 -21.58 1.93 23.09
N GLN A 407 -21.30 2.07 24.38
CA GLN A 407 -21.11 3.36 25.04
C GLN A 407 -19.82 4.08 24.64
N GLU A 408 -18.78 3.37 24.24
CA GLU A 408 -17.51 3.95 23.82
C GLU A 408 -17.54 4.53 22.40
N SER A 409 -18.49 4.09 21.57
CA SER A 409 -18.65 4.60 20.20
C SER A 409 -19.29 5.98 20.15
N ALA A 410 -20.04 6.37 21.16
CA ALA A 410 -20.69 7.69 21.25
C ALA A 410 -19.68 8.77 21.69
N ALA A 411 -18.70 8.43 22.50
CA ALA A 411 -17.67 9.37 22.98
C ALA A 411 -16.59 9.70 21.93
N ALA A 412 -16.37 8.79 20.96
CA ALA A 412 -15.43 9.01 19.86
C ALA A 412 -16.03 9.80 18.67
N ALA A 413 -17.30 10.19 18.76
CA ALA A 413 -18.06 10.90 17.73
C ALA A 413 -18.46 12.33 18.14
N GLN A 414 -18.07 12.78 19.34
CA GLN A 414 -18.09 14.16 19.82
C GLN A 414 -16.67 14.76 19.76
#